data_9ea9cc5e9560d04d636c42b1700bb189
#
_entry.id   9ea9cc5e9560d04d636c42b1700bb189
#
_cell.length_a   1.000
_cell.length_b   1.000
_cell.length_c   1.000
_cell.angle_alpha   90.00
_cell.angle_beta   90.00
_cell.angle_gamma   90.00
#
_symmetry.space_group_name_H-M   'P 1'
#
loop_
_entity.id
_entity.type
_entity.pdbx_description
1 polymer ?
#
loop_
_entity_poly.entity_id
_entity_poly.type
_entity_poly.pdbx_seq_one_letter_code
_entity_poly.pdbx_strand_id
1 'polypeptide(L)'
;FFQAEDGIRDRSPSRGLGDVYKRQALACDMRIASEHASFIEVFVHVGLVPDSGSTWTLPRLVGFGRAMEMCCTGRPVKAEEALAIGLVNQVVPHAELEEATKKLARSLASLPGKAVSLTKRLLNQSFENNFAEQLAQEAYAQETAGRTHDHFEGVVAFIEKRKPIFTHD
;
A
#
# COMPACT_ATOMS: atom_id res chain seq x y z
N PHE A 1 4.96 -3.56 0.44
CA PHE A 1 4.83 -3.74 -1.00
C PHE A 1 4.28 -5.14 -1.28
N PHE A 2 3.22 -5.26 -2.04
CA PHE A 2 2.59 -6.54 -2.35
C PHE A 2 2.31 -6.66 -3.85
N GLN A 3 2.63 -7.81 -4.40
CA GLN A 3 2.35 -8.21 -5.76
C GLN A 3 1.15 -9.15 -5.76
N ALA A 4 0.03 -8.73 -6.34
CA ALA A 4 -1.15 -9.58 -6.51
C ALA A 4 -1.05 -10.29 -7.86
N GLU A 5 -0.73 -11.57 -7.82
CA GLU A 5 -0.85 -12.46 -8.96
C GLU A 5 -2.29 -12.92 -9.16
N ASP A 6 -2.57 -13.47 -10.34
CA ASP A 6 -3.84 -14.10 -10.69
C ASP A 6 -4.18 -15.12 -9.61
N GLY A 7 -5.19 -14.77 -8.82
CA GLY A 7 -5.56 -15.34 -7.54
C GLY A 7 -4.81 -16.61 -7.27
N ILE A 8 -3.87 -16.61 -6.33
CA ILE A 8 -3.11 -17.80 -6.02
C ILE A 8 -4.09 -18.94 -5.89
N ARG A 9 -4.42 -19.50 -7.02
CA ARG A 9 -5.10 -20.76 -7.13
C ARG A 9 -4.06 -21.79 -6.75
N ASP A 10 -3.87 -21.93 -5.46
CA ASP A 10 -3.40 -23.19 -4.96
C ASP A 10 -4.35 -24.24 -5.56
N ARG A 11 -3.83 -25.10 -6.42
CA ARG A 11 -4.55 -26.26 -6.96
C ARG A 11 -4.82 -27.29 -5.87
N SER A 12 -4.50 -26.98 -4.63
CA SER A 12 -4.85 -27.71 -3.43
C SER A 12 -6.32 -27.43 -3.09
N PRO A 13 -7.11 -28.45 -2.67
CA PRO A 13 -8.53 -28.30 -2.35
C PRO A 13 -8.82 -27.51 -1.06
N SER A 14 -7.85 -26.87 -0.46
CA SER A 14 -8.02 -25.99 0.70
C SER A 14 -8.59 -24.64 0.25
N ARG A 15 -9.91 -24.53 0.25
CA ARG A 15 -10.68 -23.33 -0.10
C ARG A 15 -10.42 -22.12 0.80
N GLY A 16 -9.42 -22.14 1.70
CA GLY A 16 -9.15 -21.12 2.71
C GLY A 16 -7.86 -20.31 2.52
N LEU A 17 -6.89 -20.76 1.73
CA LEU A 17 -5.58 -20.10 1.62
C LEU A 17 -5.57 -18.84 0.75
N GLY A 18 -6.49 -18.70 -0.20
CA GLY A 18 -6.62 -17.48 -1.01
C GLY A 18 -6.91 -16.22 -0.18
N ASP A 19 -7.50 -16.39 0.99
CA ASP A 19 -7.89 -15.31 1.88
C ASP A 19 -6.73 -14.78 2.74
N VAL A 20 -5.79 -15.63 3.13
CA VAL A 20 -4.61 -15.23 3.91
C VAL A 20 -3.71 -14.29 3.11
N TYR A 21 -3.50 -14.54 1.82
CA TYR A 21 -2.67 -13.70 0.95
C TYR A 21 -3.30 -12.34 0.65
N LYS A 22 -4.64 -12.24 0.55
CA LYS A 22 -5.33 -10.96 0.39
C LYS A 22 -5.15 -10.04 1.58
N ARG A 23 -5.19 -10.58 2.79
CA ARG A 23 -4.99 -9.82 4.04
C ARG A 23 -3.60 -9.25 4.13
N GLN A 24 -2.58 -10.01 3.71
CA GLN A 24 -1.21 -9.53 3.58
C GLN A 24 -1.12 -8.37 2.58
N ALA A 25 -1.85 -8.44 1.46
CA ALA A 25 -1.90 -7.35 0.49
C ALA A 25 -2.51 -6.07 1.06
N LEU A 26 -3.59 -6.17 1.84
CA LEU A 26 -4.24 -5.01 2.48
C LEU A 26 -3.36 -4.37 3.56
N ALA A 27 -2.48 -5.14 4.19
CA ALA A 27 -1.53 -4.64 5.18
C ALA A 27 -0.33 -3.90 4.55
N CYS A 28 -0.14 -4.01 3.23
CA CYS A 28 0.92 -3.32 2.52
C CYS A 28 0.50 -1.89 2.14
N ASP A 29 1.48 -0.97 2.14
CA ASP A 29 1.24 0.44 1.84
C ASP A 29 0.89 0.68 0.36
N MET A 30 1.49 -0.08 -0.55
CA MET A 30 1.28 0.02 -1.99
C MET A 30 1.03 -1.36 -2.60
N ARG A 31 0.15 -1.42 -3.58
CA ARG A 31 -0.29 -2.66 -4.24
C ARG A 31 -0.29 -2.50 -5.74
N ILE A 32 0.36 -3.44 -6.43
CA ILE A 32 0.26 -3.60 -7.89
C ILE A 32 -0.45 -4.93 -8.14
N ALA A 33 -1.42 -4.92 -9.04
CA ALA A 33 -2.19 -6.09 -9.40
C ALA A 33 -1.97 -6.47 -10.87
N SER A 34 -2.04 -7.76 -11.16
CA SER A 34 -2.24 -8.27 -12.52
C SER A 34 -3.65 -7.91 -13.01
N GLU A 35 -3.82 -7.71 -14.31
CA GLU A 35 -5.14 -7.52 -14.94
C GLU A 35 -6.13 -8.66 -14.66
N HIS A 36 -5.62 -9.85 -14.32
CA HIS A 36 -6.42 -11.02 -13.97
C HIS A 36 -6.77 -11.10 -12.49
N ALA A 37 -6.23 -10.21 -11.64
CA ALA A 37 -6.45 -10.26 -10.20
C ALA A 37 -7.91 -10.02 -9.81
N SER A 38 -8.35 -10.71 -8.75
CA SER A 38 -9.69 -10.56 -8.18
C SER A 38 -9.61 -10.55 -6.64
N PHE A 39 -10.31 -9.61 -6.02
CA PHE A 39 -10.38 -9.42 -4.58
C PHE A 39 -11.78 -9.75 -4.08
N ILE A 40 -11.90 -10.62 -3.07
CA ILE A 40 -13.19 -11.09 -2.56
C ILE A 40 -13.13 -11.20 -1.03
N GLU A 41 -14.11 -10.69 -0.32
CA GLU A 41 -14.30 -10.88 1.11
C GLU A 41 -15.38 -11.97 1.33
N VAL A 42 -14.95 -13.25 1.32
CA VAL A 42 -15.88 -14.40 1.27
C VAL A 42 -16.54 -14.77 2.60
N PHE A 43 -16.15 -14.15 3.71
CA PHE A 43 -16.54 -14.54 5.07
C PHE A 43 -18.05 -14.64 5.28
N VAL A 44 -18.82 -13.70 4.73
CA VAL A 44 -20.27 -13.67 4.86
C VAL A 44 -20.94 -14.93 4.32
N HIS A 45 -20.37 -15.57 3.30
CA HIS A 45 -20.92 -16.78 2.70
C HIS A 45 -20.80 -18.02 3.58
N VAL A 46 -19.98 -17.97 4.61
CA VAL A 46 -19.80 -19.02 5.62
C VAL A 46 -20.24 -18.57 7.02
N GLY A 47 -20.97 -17.45 7.11
CA GLY A 47 -21.49 -16.93 8.37
C GLY A 47 -20.44 -16.33 9.30
N LEU A 48 -19.29 -15.91 8.75
CA LEU A 48 -18.20 -15.28 9.50
C LEU A 48 -18.08 -13.79 9.15
N VAL A 49 -17.37 -13.06 9.97
CA VAL A 49 -16.96 -11.66 9.73
C VAL A 49 -15.55 -11.62 9.16
N PRO A 50 -15.19 -10.60 8.35
CA PRO A 50 -13.82 -10.40 7.94
C PRO A 50 -12.89 -10.26 9.14
N ASP A 51 -11.71 -10.86 9.06
CA ASP A 51 -10.73 -10.87 10.13
C ASP A 51 -9.38 -10.23 9.73
N SER A 52 -8.33 -10.44 10.54
CA SER A 52 -6.96 -9.99 10.27
C SER A 52 -6.83 -8.50 9.90
N GLY A 53 -7.73 -7.66 10.40
CA GLY A 53 -7.71 -6.22 10.20
C GLY A 53 -8.40 -5.74 8.93
N SER A 54 -9.03 -6.60 8.12
CA SER A 54 -9.75 -6.18 6.90
C SER A 54 -10.80 -5.11 7.19
N THR A 55 -11.57 -5.25 8.27
CA THR A 55 -12.59 -4.28 8.66
C THR A 55 -12.03 -2.93 9.09
N TRP A 56 -10.75 -2.85 9.42
CA TRP A 56 -10.05 -1.61 9.74
C TRP A 56 -9.38 -1.00 8.51
N THR A 57 -8.72 -1.82 7.69
CA THR A 57 -7.93 -1.36 6.54
C THR A 57 -8.81 -1.03 5.33
N LEU A 58 -9.79 -1.88 5.03
CA LEU A 58 -10.59 -1.75 3.81
C LEU A 58 -11.36 -0.41 3.73
N PRO A 59 -12.10 0.04 4.76
CA PRO A 59 -12.79 1.33 4.70
C PRO A 59 -11.84 2.54 4.57
N ARG A 60 -10.60 2.41 5.01
CA ARG A 60 -9.56 3.44 4.85
C ARG A 60 -9.00 3.50 3.42
N LEU A 61 -9.04 2.39 2.72
CA LEU A 61 -8.57 2.30 1.33
C LEU A 61 -9.64 2.71 0.31
N VAL A 62 -10.87 2.18 0.46
CA VAL A 62 -11.91 2.32 -0.55
C VAL A 62 -13.13 3.13 -0.10
N GLY A 63 -13.13 3.60 1.14
CA GLY A 63 -14.25 4.27 1.79
C GLY A 63 -15.28 3.28 2.36
N PHE A 64 -16.05 3.75 3.36
CA PHE A 64 -16.95 2.92 4.16
C PHE A 64 -18.02 2.19 3.31
N GLY A 65 -18.67 2.91 2.38
CA GLY A 65 -19.75 2.32 1.59
C GLY A 65 -19.30 1.14 0.72
N ARG A 66 -18.16 1.27 0.04
CA ARG A 66 -17.58 0.17 -0.77
C ARG A 66 -17.07 -0.98 0.10
N ALA A 67 -16.45 -0.66 1.24
CA ALA A 67 -16.04 -1.68 2.19
C ALA A 67 -17.23 -2.50 2.70
N MET A 68 -18.35 -1.85 3.05
CA MET A 68 -19.60 -2.51 3.45
C MET A 68 -20.13 -3.42 2.32
N GLU A 69 -20.19 -2.90 1.10
CA GLU A 69 -20.63 -3.71 -0.05
C GLU A 69 -19.74 -4.96 -0.22
N MET A 70 -18.42 -4.79 -0.27
CA MET A 70 -17.48 -5.91 -0.43
C MET A 70 -17.62 -6.95 0.69
N CYS A 71 -17.66 -6.51 1.95
CA CYS A 71 -17.72 -7.40 3.10
C CYS A 71 -19.08 -8.10 3.25
N CYS A 72 -20.21 -7.41 2.94
CA CYS A 72 -21.54 -7.96 3.15
C CYS A 72 -22.05 -8.75 1.97
N THR A 73 -21.57 -8.49 0.75
CA THR A 73 -21.97 -9.26 -0.44
C THR A 73 -21.01 -10.37 -0.77
N GLY A 74 -19.73 -10.26 -0.37
CA GLY A 74 -18.69 -11.20 -0.77
C GLY A 74 -18.49 -11.30 -2.28
N ARG A 75 -18.91 -10.26 -3.05
CA ARG A 75 -18.73 -10.26 -4.49
C ARG A 75 -17.27 -10.07 -4.88
N PRO A 76 -16.86 -10.64 -6.02
CA PRO A 76 -15.53 -10.39 -6.55
C PRO A 76 -15.39 -8.94 -7.07
N VAL A 77 -14.29 -8.28 -6.70
CA VAL A 77 -13.83 -7.01 -7.26
C VAL A 77 -12.65 -7.32 -8.18
N LYS A 78 -12.80 -7.08 -9.47
CA LYS A 78 -11.76 -7.33 -10.47
C LYS A 78 -10.72 -6.22 -10.48
N ALA A 79 -9.58 -6.46 -11.13
CA ALA A 79 -8.43 -5.56 -11.15
C ALA A 79 -8.77 -4.13 -11.60
N GLU A 80 -9.55 -3.97 -12.66
CA GLU A 80 -9.97 -2.66 -13.17
C GLU A 80 -10.80 -1.88 -12.14
N GLU A 81 -11.80 -2.53 -11.54
CA GLU A 81 -12.59 -1.93 -10.46
C GLU A 81 -11.72 -1.64 -9.23
N ALA A 82 -10.82 -2.55 -8.86
CA ALA A 82 -9.91 -2.37 -7.74
C ALA A 82 -9.01 -1.12 -7.92
N LEU A 83 -8.57 -0.85 -9.14
CA LEU A 83 -7.86 0.38 -9.48
C LEU A 83 -8.78 1.62 -9.35
N ALA A 84 -9.97 1.55 -9.92
CA ALA A 84 -10.91 2.66 -9.93
C ALA A 84 -11.37 3.08 -8.52
N ILE A 85 -11.45 2.14 -7.58
CA ILE A 85 -11.84 2.41 -6.19
C ILE A 85 -10.66 2.66 -5.24
N GLY A 86 -9.41 2.63 -5.73
CA GLY A 86 -8.21 2.85 -4.91
C GLY A 86 -7.77 1.67 -4.05
N LEU A 87 -8.32 0.47 -4.30
CA LEU A 87 -7.89 -0.75 -3.61
C LEU A 87 -6.47 -1.15 -4.01
N VAL A 88 -6.08 -0.89 -5.27
CA VAL A 88 -4.71 -1.06 -5.78
C VAL A 88 -4.22 0.24 -6.41
N ASN A 89 -2.90 0.42 -6.45
CA ASN A 89 -2.26 1.63 -6.98
C ASN A 89 -2.01 1.54 -8.49
N GLN A 90 -1.88 0.31 -9.01
CA GLN A 90 -1.59 0.07 -10.41
C GLN A 90 -2.12 -1.31 -10.84
N VAL A 91 -2.54 -1.42 -12.09
CA VAL A 91 -2.83 -2.68 -12.76
C VAL A 91 -1.93 -2.79 -13.99
N VAL A 92 -1.35 -3.96 -14.21
CA VAL A 92 -0.45 -4.23 -15.32
C VAL A 92 -0.79 -5.58 -15.98
N PRO A 93 -0.38 -5.82 -17.22
CA PRO A 93 -0.43 -7.15 -17.82
C PRO A 93 0.28 -8.18 -16.92
N HIS A 94 -0.25 -9.39 -16.84
CA HIS A 94 0.29 -10.43 -15.96
C HIS A 94 1.79 -10.68 -16.19
N ALA A 95 2.21 -10.70 -17.45
CA ALA A 95 3.62 -10.91 -17.81
C ALA A 95 4.56 -9.79 -17.34
N GLU A 96 4.03 -8.59 -17.05
CA GLU A 96 4.80 -7.43 -16.63
C GLU A 96 4.80 -7.22 -15.10
N LEU A 97 4.02 -8.00 -14.35
CA LEU A 97 3.79 -7.78 -12.92
C LEU A 97 5.10 -7.78 -12.12
N GLU A 98 5.98 -8.74 -12.37
CA GLU A 98 7.26 -8.85 -11.67
C GLU A 98 8.17 -7.65 -11.95
N GLU A 99 8.28 -7.25 -13.22
CA GLU A 99 9.15 -6.12 -13.59
C GLU A 99 8.59 -4.78 -13.10
N ALA A 100 7.28 -4.56 -13.19
CA ALA A 100 6.63 -3.38 -12.63
C ALA A 100 6.84 -3.28 -11.10
N THR A 101 6.75 -4.41 -10.42
CA THR A 101 7.01 -4.54 -8.99
C THR A 101 8.44 -4.19 -8.64
N LYS A 102 9.41 -4.78 -9.34
CA LYS A 102 10.83 -4.49 -9.15
C LYS A 102 11.18 -3.03 -9.45
N LYS A 103 10.58 -2.47 -10.50
CA LYS A 103 10.77 -1.07 -10.88
C LYS A 103 10.29 -0.13 -9.77
N LEU A 104 9.10 -0.33 -9.23
CA LEU A 104 8.59 0.47 -8.11
C LEU A 104 9.47 0.30 -6.86
N ALA A 105 9.85 -0.93 -6.52
CA ALA A 105 10.71 -1.20 -5.37
C ALA A 105 12.08 -0.50 -5.50
N ARG A 106 12.73 -0.57 -6.66
CA ARG A 106 14.00 0.13 -6.92
C ARG A 106 13.82 1.65 -6.85
N SER A 107 12.71 2.18 -7.38
CA SER A 107 12.39 3.61 -7.29
C SER A 107 12.27 4.06 -5.84
N LEU A 108 11.56 3.31 -5.00
CA LEU A 108 11.42 3.63 -3.57
C LEU A 108 12.75 3.46 -2.82
N ALA A 109 13.52 2.42 -3.15
CA ALA A 109 14.83 2.18 -2.55
C ALA A 109 15.88 3.25 -2.92
N SER A 110 15.66 4.02 -3.98
CA SER A 110 16.54 5.13 -4.36
C SER A 110 16.19 6.47 -3.69
N LEU A 111 15.15 6.52 -2.86
CA LEU A 111 14.73 7.72 -2.13
C LEU A 111 15.41 7.80 -0.75
N PRO A 112 15.49 9.00 -0.14
CA PRO A 112 16.10 9.17 1.18
C PRO A 112 15.32 8.38 2.24
N GLY A 113 15.92 7.32 2.76
CA GLY A 113 15.24 6.33 3.61
C GLY A 113 14.61 6.92 4.86
N LYS A 114 15.31 7.88 5.50
CA LYS A 114 14.78 8.57 6.69
C LYS A 114 13.53 9.37 6.39
N ALA A 115 13.50 10.13 5.30
CA ALA A 115 12.33 10.91 4.90
C ALA A 115 11.15 10.00 4.56
N VAL A 116 11.38 8.91 3.82
CA VAL A 116 10.34 7.92 3.49
C VAL A 116 9.76 7.29 4.76
N SER A 117 10.60 6.89 5.71
CA SER A 117 10.13 6.25 6.96
C SER A 117 9.35 7.21 7.84
N LEU A 118 9.78 8.47 7.95
CA LEU A 118 9.06 9.53 8.68
C LEU A 118 7.71 9.84 8.02
N THR A 119 7.68 9.94 6.70
CA THR A 119 6.43 10.15 5.94
C THR A 119 5.43 9.01 6.19
N LYS A 120 5.86 7.75 6.10
CA LYS A 120 5.01 6.60 6.40
C LYS A 120 4.44 6.66 7.82
N ARG A 121 5.29 7.00 8.80
CA ARG A 121 4.85 7.14 10.20
C ARG A 121 3.80 8.23 10.36
N LEU A 122 4.01 9.42 9.78
CA LEU A 122 3.07 10.53 9.85
C LEU A 122 1.74 10.20 9.21
N LEU A 123 1.74 9.56 8.02
CA LEU A 123 0.53 9.13 7.34
C LEU A 123 -0.28 8.13 8.19
N ASN A 124 0.38 7.16 8.84
CA ASN A 124 -0.31 6.22 9.72
C ASN A 124 -0.88 6.92 10.96
N GLN A 125 -0.14 7.85 11.56
CA GLN A 125 -0.59 8.60 12.75
C GLN A 125 -1.73 9.57 12.43
N SER A 126 -1.85 10.05 11.19
CA SER A 126 -2.90 11.01 10.79
C SER A 126 -4.33 10.49 10.96
N PHE A 127 -4.52 9.18 11.08
CA PHE A 127 -5.83 8.58 11.37
C PHE A 127 -6.24 8.65 12.85
N GLU A 128 -5.30 8.99 13.73
CA GLU A 128 -5.49 9.01 15.19
C GLU A 128 -5.32 10.42 15.77
N ASN A 129 -4.46 11.24 15.15
CA ASN A 129 -4.16 12.59 15.60
C ASN A 129 -5.27 13.58 15.20
N ASN A 130 -5.48 14.60 16.04
CA ASN A 130 -6.15 15.82 15.58
C ASN A 130 -5.18 16.68 14.72
N PHE A 131 -5.72 17.70 14.08
CA PHE A 131 -4.93 18.52 13.14
C PHE A 131 -3.73 19.23 13.78
N ALA A 132 -3.88 19.75 15.00
CA ALA A 132 -2.81 20.45 15.71
C ALA A 132 -1.69 19.48 16.13
N GLU A 133 -2.04 18.30 16.59
CA GLU A 133 -1.09 17.22 16.89
C GLU A 133 -0.34 16.78 15.65
N GLN A 134 -1.07 16.62 14.53
CA GLN A 134 -0.45 16.24 13.26
C GLN A 134 0.59 17.28 12.81
N LEU A 135 0.27 18.57 12.85
CA LEU A 135 1.21 19.65 12.51
C LEU A 135 2.45 19.64 13.40
N ALA A 136 2.28 19.39 14.71
CA ALA A 136 3.41 19.29 15.64
C ALA A 136 4.32 18.09 15.30
N GLN A 137 3.75 16.94 14.95
CA GLN A 137 4.49 15.76 14.52
C GLN A 137 5.20 15.98 13.19
N GLU A 138 4.58 16.68 12.25
CA GLU A 138 5.19 17.06 10.97
C GLU A 138 6.40 17.99 11.19
N ALA A 139 6.28 19.01 12.05
CA ALA A 139 7.36 19.91 12.37
C ALA A 139 8.57 19.16 12.96
N TYR A 140 8.33 18.25 13.89
CA TYR A 140 9.38 17.40 14.47
C TYR A 140 10.03 16.48 13.41
N ALA A 141 9.23 15.89 12.54
CA ALA A 141 9.73 15.01 11.48
C ALA A 141 10.56 15.79 10.44
N GLN A 142 10.11 17.02 10.08
CA GLN A 142 10.86 17.92 9.20
C GLN A 142 12.22 18.31 9.80
N GLU A 143 12.26 18.68 11.08
CA GLU A 143 13.53 18.97 11.77
C GLU A 143 14.45 17.75 11.76
N THR A 144 13.90 16.55 12.02
CA THR A 144 14.67 15.30 12.03
C THR A 144 15.22 14.97 10.65
N ALA A 145 14.40 15.07 9.59
CA ALA A 145 14.83 14.84 8.22
C ALA A 145 15.84 15.88 7.73
N GLY A 146 15.62 17.15 8.09
CA GLY A 146 16.49 18.28 7.73
C GLY A 146 17.91 18.21 8.29
N ARG A 147 18.15 17.36 9.30
CA ARG A 147 19.48 17.13 9.89
C ARG A 147 20.25 15.98 9.23
N THR A 148 19.67 15.28 8.26
CA THR A 148 20.33 14.15 7.60
C THR A 148 21.26 14.60 6.49
N HIS A 149 22.27 13.76 6.22
CA HIS A 149 23.13 13.93 5.05
C HIS A 149 22.33 13.90 3.75
N ASP A 150 21.34 13.03 3.66
CA ASP A 150 20.45 12.90 2.49
C ASP A 150 19.68 14.20 2.19
N HIS A 151 19.26 14.95 3.23
CA HIS A 151 18.64 16.26 3.00
C HIS A 151 19.64 17.25 2.38
N PHE A 152 20.86 17.32 2.91
CA PHE A 152 21.91 18.20 2.38
C PHE A 152 22.25 17.82 0.91
N GLU A 153 22.47 16.55 0.63
CA GLU A 153 22.69 16.04 -0.72
C GLU A 153 21.54 16.41 -1.66
N GLY A 154 20.29 16.25 -1.21
CA GLY A 154 19.10 16.61 -1.99
C GLY A 154 19.09 18.10 -2.38
N VAL A 155 19.42 19.00 -1.44
CA VAL A 155 19.51 20.45 -1.68
C VAL A 155 20.63 20.78 -2.66
N VAL A 156 21.82 20.22 -2.46
CA VAL A 156 22.97 20.45 -3.36
C VAL A 156 22.68 19.94 -4.76
N ALA A 157 22.17 18.72 -4.88
CA ALA A 157 21.82 18.13 -6.17
C ALA A 157 20.77 18.95 -6.91
N PHE A 158 19.77 19.52 -6.20
CA PHE A 158 18.75 20.40 -6.78
C PHE A 158 19.38 21.68 -7.35
N ILE A 159 20.29 22.33 -6.61
CA ILE A 159 20.98 23.55 -7.04
C ILE A 159 21.87 23.26 -8.27
N GLU A 160 22.58 22.15 -8.24
CA GLU A 160 23.49 21.70 -9.31
C GLU A 160 22.76 21.07 -10.50
N LYS A 161 21.44 20.88 -10.45
CA LYS A 161 20.59 20.25 -11.47
C LYS A 161 21.06 18.84 -11.85
N ARG A 162 21.56 18.07 -10.90
CA ARG A 162 21.94 16.66 -11.03
C ARG A 162 21.02 15.73 -10.26
N LYS A 163 21.13 14.44 -10.50
CA LYS A 163 20.47 13.43 -9.65
C LYS A 163 21.17 13.36 -8.29
N PRO A 164 20.38 13.32 -7.18
CA PRO A 164 20.94 13.08 -5.86
C PRO A 164 21.38 11.61 -5.71
N ILE A 165 22.35 11.38 -4.83
CA ILE A 165 22.83 10.05 -4.42
C ILE A 165 22.63 9.95 -2.92
N PHE A 166 21.56 9.26 -2.50
CA PHE A 166 21.19 9.11 -1.10
C PHE A 166 21.92 7.93 -0.45
N THR A 167 22.32 8.08 0.80
CA THR A 167 23.04 7.08 1.61
C THR A 167 22.15 6.44 2.67
N HIS A 168 20.91 6.93 2.81
CA HIS A 168 19.87 6.44 3.73
C HIS A 168 20.17 6.71 5.22
N ASP A 169 20.98 7.70 5.54
CA ASP A 169 21.30 8.16 6.90
C ASP A 169 20.61 9.48 7.29
#